data_c344796c6beeecbbebef31bb0184124e
#
_entry.id   c344796c6beeecbbebef31bb0184124e
#
_cell.length_a   1.000
_cell.length_b   1.000
_cell.length_c   1.000
_cell.angle_alpha   90.00
_cell.angle_beta   90.00
_cell.angle_gamma   90.00
#
_symmetry.space_group_name_H-M   'P 1'
#
loop_
_entity.id
_entity.type
_entity.pdbx_description
1 polymer ?
#
loop_
_entity_poly.entity_id
_entity_poly.type
_entity_poly.pdbx_seq_one_letter_code
_entity_poly.pdbx_strand_id
1 'polypeptide(L)'
;MIKMMKKIKNYIVILIGLLMIVPMNVQGQSVDEAPVILYSGTPKKYEIADIVVTGVDNMDPSTLIGLSGLTVGQIITVPGDEISTAMKRLWKNGLFANVKIIATKIVGSKIYLEISIEQRPKIKDIIYHGVKKGEITELEDKIGLIRGSQVTPNILDRSEILIRRYYNEKGYDNAEIRVQQQEEVDQDGLVYVDIFIDKKERVKVNSIVLQGNSAVDDKMLKKVMKKTNEKRYFNDFLRTKKFVEDEFENDKENIINKYNELGYRDAYIVSDSIAHNQEDNTVDIYLTVDEGNKYYLRNINWVG
;
A
#
# COMPACT_ATOMS: atom_id res chain seq x y z
N MET A 1 27.12 -37.73 71.03
CA MET A 1 26.86 -36.94 69.82
C MET A 1 27.77 -37.30 68.62
N ILE A 2 29.04 -37.47 68.79
CA ILE A 2 30.03 -37.76 67.72
C ILE A 2 29.83 -39.13 67.03
N LYS A 3 29.38 -40.17 67.77
CA LYS A 3 29.15 -41.55 67.26
C LYS A 3 27.91 -41.63 66.34
N MET A 4 26.93 -40.71 66.50
CA MET A 4 25.70 -40.65 65.70
C MET A 4 25.95 -39.95 64.37
N MET A 5 26.79 -38.94 64.33
CA MET A 5 27.20 -38.24 63.14
C MET A 5 28.02 -39.09 62.16
N LYS A 6 28.84 -40.01 62.65
CA LYS A 6 29.60 -40.98 61.81
C LYS A 6 28.68 -41.98 61.10
N LYS A 7 27.58 -42.42 61.73
CA LYS A 7 26.61 -43.34 61.11
C LYS A 7 25.80 -42.62 59.97
N ILE A 8 25.39 -41.36 60.18
CA ILE A 8 24.67 -40.56 59.18
C ILE A 8 25.56 -40.31 57.96
N LYS A 9 26.86 -40.06 58.15
CA LYS A 9 27.80 -39.82 57.05
C LYS A 9 27.96 -41.05 56.14
N ASN A 10 27.98 -42.28 56.73
CA ASN A 10 28.06 -43.50 55.95
C ASN A 10 26.76 -43.83 55.17
N TYR A 11 25.60 -43.51 55.72
CA TYR A 11 24.31 -43.67 54.94
C TYR A 11 24.17 -42.69 53.83
N ILE A 12 24.66 -41.45 53.95
CA ILE A 12 24.68 -40.46 52.89
C ILE A 12 25.60 -40.87 51.74
N VAL A 13 26.79 -41.47 52.08
CA VAL A 13 27.71 -41.96 51.04
C VAL A 13 27.12 -43.16 50.28
N ILE A 14 26.41 -44.08 51.00
CA ILE A 14 25.70 -45.21 50.36
C ILE A 14 24.53 -44.76 49.55
N LEU A 15 23.76 -43.74 49.94
CA LEU A 15 22.63 -43.16 49.18
C LEU A 15 23.12 -42.47 47.94
N ILE A 16 24.23 -41.73 47.99
CA ILE A 16 24.84 -41.08 46.81
C ILE A 16 25.40 -42.11 45.82
N GLY A 17 25.98 -43.23 46.35
CA GLY A 17 26.49 -44.33 45.53
C GLY A 17 25.38 -45.11 44.81
N LEU A 18 24.16 -45.21 45.38
CA LEU A 18 23.03 -45.91 44.79
C LEU A 18 22.29 -45.03 43.72
N LEU A 19 22.44 -43.71 43.77
CA LEU A 19 21.86 -42.78 42.78
C LEU A 19 22.64 -42.73 41.47
N MET A 20 23.85 -43.30 41.40
CA MET A 20 24.71 -43.26 40.22
C MET A 20 24.55 -44.47 39.27
N ILE A 21 23.65 -45.41 39.54
CA ILE A 21 23.45 -46.60 38.70
C ILE A 21 21.96 -46.72 38.30
N VAL A 22 21.35 -45.62 37.93
CA VAL A 22 20.16 -45.68 37.10
C VAL A 22 20.66 -45.49 35.65
N PRO A 23 20.57 -46.50 34.75
CA PRO A 23 20.82 -46.26 33.37
C PRO A 23 19.68 -45.33 32.89
N MET A 24 19.97 -44.05 32.72
CA MET A 24 19.14 -43.16 31.96
C MET A 24 19.15 -43.72 30.53
N ASN A 25 18.18 -44.57 30.21
CA ASN A 25 17.77 -44.74 28.84
C ASN A 25 17.25 -43.38 28.38
N VAL A 26 18.13 -42.49 27.98
CA VAL A 26 17.79 -41.37 27.09
C VAL A 26 17.45 -42.02 25.77
N GLN A 27 16.18 -42.44 25.65
CA GLN A 27 15.60 -42.55 24.34
C GLN A 27 15.66 -41.11 23.75
N GLY A 28 16.70 -40.90 22.93
CA GLY A 28 16.75 -39.76 22.09
C GLY A 28 15.47 -39.77 21.25
N GLN A 29 14.50 -38.92 21.62
CA GLN A 29 13.49 -38.53 20.64
C GLN A 29 14.30 -37.94 19.51
N SER A 30 14.42 -38.69 18.41
CA SER A 30 14.84 -38.13 17.15
C SER A 30 13.81 -37.02 16.84
N VAL A 31 14.21 -35.80 17.09
CA VAL A 31 13.53 -34.66 16.50
C VAL A 31 13.62 -34.98 14.99
N ASP A 32 12.50 -35.32 14.37
CA ASP A 32 12.40 -35.50 12.93
C ASP A 32 12.70 -34.12 12.31
N GLU A 33 13.99 -33.80 12.13
CA GLU A 33 14.39 -32.57 11.46
C GLU A 33 13.84 -32.64 10.02
N ALA A 34 13.12 -31.62 9.63
CA ALA A 34 12.62 -31.50 8.28
C ALA A 34 13.77 -31.66 7.26
N PRO A 35 13.61 -32.46 6.20
CA PRO A 35 14.67 -32.75 5.27
C PRO A 35 15.17 -31.46 4.59
N VAL A 36 16.47 -31.21 4.67
CA VAL A 36 17.09 -30.06 3.99
C VAL A 36 17.21 -30.34 2.50
N ILE A 37 16.41 -29.66 1.71
CA ILE A 37 16.47 -29.73 0.24
C ILE A 37 17.37 -28.60 -0.25
N LEU A 38 18.55 -28.94 -0.79
CA LEU A 38 19.43 -27.96 -1.41
C LEU A 38 18.98 -27.69 -2.85
N TYR A 39 18.55 -26.46 -3.13
CA TYR A 39 18.14 -26.05 -4.48
C TYR A 39 19.26 -26.13 -5.53
N SER A 40 20.52 -26.15 -5.11
CA SER A 40 21.69 -26.39 -5.95
C SER A 40 22.01 -27.89 -6.15
N GLY A 41 21.22 -28.76 -5.55
CA GLY A 41 21.42 -30.21 -5.65
C GLY A 41 20.94 -30.78 -6.99
N THR A 42 21.41 -32.00 -7.32
CA THR A 42 20.90 -32.74 -8.48
C THR A 42 19.42 -33.04 -8.28
N PRO A 43 18.54 -32.69 -9.24
CA PRO A 43 17.11 -32.99 -9.17
C PRO A 43 16.85 -34.46 -8.98
N LYS A 44 15.99 -34.84 -8.04
CA LYS A 44 15.56 -36.21 -7.79
C LYS A 44 14.05 -36.32 -7.93
N LYS A 45 13.61 -37.49 -8.41
CA LYS A 45 12.18 -37.82 -8.54
C LYS A 45 11.67 -38.41 -7.25
N TYR A 46 10.52 -37.93 -6.79
CA TYR A 46 9.81 -38.41 -5.62
C TYR A 46 8.34 -38.60 -5.94
N GLU A 47 7.72 -39.65 -5.40
CA GLU A 47 6.28 -39.85 -5.39
C GLU A 47 5.69 -39.13 -4.16
N ILE A 48 4.68 -38.32 -4.34
CA ILE A 48 3.97 -37.66 -3.22
C ILE A 48 3.19 -38.71 -2.45
N ALA A 49 3.61 -38.99 -1.22
CA ALA A 49 2.97 -40.00 -0.38
C ALA A 49 1.76 -39.43 0.36
N ASP A 50 1.83 -38.15 0.77
CA ASP A 50 0.76 -37.43 1.46
C ASP A 50 0.91 -35.94 1.30
N ILE A 51 -0.21 -35.19 1.43
CA ILE A 51 -0.25 -33.71 1.41
C ILE A 51 -1.14 -33.27 2.55
N VAL A 52 -0.55 -32.54 3.51
CA VAL A 52 -1.25 -31.90 4.63
C VAL A 52 -1.37 -30.40 4.37
N VAL A 53 -2.50 -29.79 4.72
CA VAL A 53 -2.69 -28.34 4.65
C VAL A 53 -2.81 -27.79 6.07
N THR A 54 -2.06 -26.72 6.34
CA THR A 54 -2.05 -26.05 7.66
C THR A 54 -2.26 -24.54 7.53
N GLY A 55 -2.68 -23.88 8.62
CA GLY A 55 -2.84 -22.43 8.69
C GLY A 55 -4.15 -21.88 8.11
N VAL A 56 -5.13 -22.74 7.85
CA VAL A 56 -6.47 -22.36 7.37
C VAL A 56 -7.54 -23.19 8.08
N ASP A 57 -8.36 -22.53 8.89
CA ASP A 57 -9.42 -23.21 9.65
C ASP A 57 -10.79 -23.25 8.93
N ASN A 58 -11.00 -22.30 8.01
CA ASN A 58 -12.29 -22.08 7.36
C ASN A 58 -12.34 -22.52 5.89
N MET A 59 -11.36 -23.27 5.41
CA MET A 59 -11.31 -23.76 4.04
C MET A 59 -11.05 -25.26 4.03
N ASP A 60 -11.77 -25.96 3.15
CA ASP A 60 -11.58 -27.41 2.99
C ASP A 60 -10.17 -27.72 2.42
N PRO A 61 -9.36 -28.53 3.14
CA PRO A 61 -8.02 -28.91 2.70
C PRO A 61 -7.99 -29.54 1.31
N SER A 62 -8.99 -30.36 0.96
CA SER A 62 -9.07 -31.02 -0.35
C SER A 62 -9.20 -30.02 -1.49
N THR A 63 -9.94 -28.94 -1.27
CA THR A 63 -10.08 -27.83 -2.23
C THR A 63 -8.74 -27.13 -2.46
N LEU A 64 -7.98 -26.88 -1.38
CA LEU A 64 -6.67 -26.21 -1.47
C LEU A 64 -5.62 -27.10 -2.15
N ILE A 65 -5.63 -28.39 -1.87
CA ILE A 65 -4.79 -29.39 -2.57
C ILE A 65 -5.15 -29.38 -4.06
N GLY A 66 -6.44 -29.43 -4.39
CA GLY A 66 -6.91 -29.35 -5.79
C GLY A 66 -6.47 -28.07 -6.51
N LEU A 67 -6.56 -26.91 -5.84
CA LEU A 67 -6.10 -25.62 -6.38
C LEU A 67 -4.58 -25.60 -6.63
N SER A 68 -3.80 -26.25 -5.79
CA SER A 68 -2.34 -26.38 -5.98
C SER A 68 -2.00 -27.16 -7.25
N GLY A 69 -2.87 -28.08 -7.63
CA GLY A 69 -2.65 -29.03 -8.75
C GLY A 69 -1.68 -30.12 -8.41
N LEU A 70 -1.36 -30.34 -7.12
CA LEU A 70 -0.62 -31.49 -6.63
C LEU A 70 -1.61 -32.60 -6.25
N THR A 71 -1.21 -33.84 -6.46
CA THR A 71 -2.02 -35.01 -6.09
C THR A 71 -1.16 -36.10 -5.44
N VAL A 72 -1.73 -36.79 -4.46
CA VAL A 72 -1.08 -37.97 -3.86
C VAL A 72 -0.85 -39.03 -4.94
N GLY A 73 0.31 -39.67 -4.95
CA GLY A 73 0.74 -40.60 -5.98
C GLY A 73 1.41 -39.95 -7.20
N GLN A 74 1.38 -38.63 -7.33
CA GLN A 74 2.07 -37.92 -8.41
C GLN A 74 3.58 -37.97 -8.22
N ILE A 75 4.31 -38.22 -9.33
CA ILE A 75 5.77 -38.12 -9.33
C ILE A 75 6.18 -36.70 -9.67
N ILE A 76 6.94 -36.07 -8.76
CA ILE A 76 7.51 -34.74 -8.92
C ILE A 76 9.02 -34.76 -8.89
N THR A 77 9.65 -33.76 -9.48
CA THR A 77 11.10 -33.54 -9.43
C THR A 77 11.41 -32.50 -8.40
N VAL A 78 12.32 -32.78 -7.48
CA VAL A 78 12.71 -31.82 -6.41
C VAL A 78 14.24 -31.68 -6.35
N PRO A 79 14.79 -30.49 -6.51
CA PRO A 79 14.12 -29.22 -6.92
C PRO A 79 13.54 -29.29 -8.33
N GLY A 80 12.37 -28.68 -8.55
CA GLY A 80 11.68 -28.66 -9.84
C GLY A 80 10.56 -27.62 -9.91
N ASP A 81 9.93 -27.56 -11.08
CA ASP A 81 8.93 -26.52 -11.37
C ASP A 81 7.53 -26.86 -10.82
N GLU A 82 7.26 -28.10 -10.47
CA GLU A 82 5.95 -28.56 -10.02
C GLU A 82 5.55 -27.83 -8.72
N ILE A 83 6.47 -27.75 -7.75
CA ILE A 83 6.25 -27.06 -6.48
C ILE A 83 6.10 -25.56 -6.69
N SER A 84 6.96 -24.95 -7.51
CA SER A 84 6.87 -23.51 -7.84
C SER A 84 5.56 -23.17 -8.54
N THR A 85 5.08 -24.05 -9.42
CA THR A 85 3.81 -23.88 -10.12
C THR A 85 2.62 -24.03 -9.17
N ALA A 86 2.67 -24.98 -8.25
CA ALA A 86 1.64 -25.16 -7.22
C ALA A 86 1.52 -23.92 -6.32
N MET A 87 2.66 -23.38 -5.84
CA MET A 87 2.66 -22.13 -5.06
C MET A 87 2.09 -20.95 -5.86
N LYS A 88 2.47 -20.80 -7.14
CA LYS A 88 1.94 -19.73 -8.00
C LYS A 88 0.44 -19.85 -8.22
N ARG A 89 -0.11 -21.08 -8.37
CA ARG A 89 -1.55 -21.31 -8.51
C ARG A 89 -2.31 -20.89 -7.26
N LEU A 90 -1.84 -21.28 -6.08
CA LEU A 90 -2.44 -20.88 -4.81
C LEU A 90 -2.36 -19.36 -4.62
N TRP A 91 -1.21 -18.73 -4.90
CA TRP A 91 -1.02 -17.29 -4.78
C TRP A 91 -1.90 -16.46 -5.71
N LYS A 92 -2.15 -16.98 -6.93
CA LYS A 92 -2.98 -16.27 -7.93
C LYS A 92 -4.42 -16.02 -7.47
N ASN A 93 -4.92 -16.79 -6.51
CA ASN A 93 -6.25 -16.58 -5.95
C ASN A 93 -6.37 -15.28 -5.12
N GLY A 94 -5.24 -14.67 -4.71
CA GLY A 94 -5.23 -13.41 -3.97
C GLY A 94 -5.70 -13.51 -2.51
N LEU A 95 -6.20 -14.68 -2.08
CA LEU A 95 -6.78 -14.89 -0.75
C LEU A 95 -5.73 -15.05 0.36
N PHE A 96 -4.48 -15.33 -0.01
CA PHE A 96 -3.43 -15.72 0.92
C PHE A 96 -2.37 -14.62 1.06
N ALA A 97 -1.91 -14.39 2.28
CA ALA A 97 -0.80 -13.52 2.60
C ALA A 97 0.52 -14.22 2.30
N ASN A 98 0.58 -15.51 2.63
CA ASN A 98 1.75 -16.33 2.42
C ASN A 98 1.36 -17.78 2.06
N VAL A 99 2.16 -18.42 1.22
CA VAL A 99 2.03 -19.84 0.86
C VAL A 99 3.41 -20.47 0.84
N LYS A 100 3.59 -21.52 1.63
CA LYS A 100 4.81 -22.32 1.68
C LYS A 100 4.46 -23.77 1.39
N ILE A 101 5.30 -24.47 0.63
CA ILE A 101 5.22 -25.92 0.45
C ILE A 101 6.51 -26.50 1.02
N ILE A 102 6.37 -27.29 2.06
CA ILE A 102 7.47 -27.80 2.87
C ILE A 102 7.49 -29.33 2.73
N ALA A 103 8.65 -29.92 2.50
CA ALA A 103 8.82 -31.35 2.65
C ALA A 103 9.01 -31.67 4.13
N THR A 104 8.02 -32.30 4.74
CA THR A 104 8.08 -32.67 6.17
C THR A 104 8.87 -33.94 6.39
N LYS A 105 8.83 -34.89 5.41
CA LYS A 105 9.52 -36.16 5.51
C LYS A 105 9.85 -36.71 4.13
N ILE A 106 10.98 -37.37 4.01
CA ILE A 106 11.38 -38.15 2.82
C ILE A 106 11.74 -39.58 3.26
N VAL A 107 11.07 -40.57 2.66
CA VAL A 107 11.34 -41.99 2.94
C VAL A 107 11.57 -42.71 1.58
N GLY A 108 12.83 -43.02 1.29
CA GLY A 108 13.23 -43.58 0.01
C GLY A 108 12.87 -42.67 -1.16
N SER A 109 11.97 -43.12 -2.03
CA SER A 109 11.44 -42.36 -3.17
C SER A 109 10.13 -41.60 -2.85
N LYS A 110 9.65 -41.65 -1.62
CA LYS A 110 8.40 -41.01 -1.19
C LYS A 110 8.64 -39.73 -0.45
N ILE A 111 7.88 -38.68 -0.81
CA ILE A 111 7.92 -37.35 -0.16
C ILE A 111 6.57 -37.03 0.46
N TYR A 112 6.58 -36.48 1.66
CA TYR A 112 5.44 -35.96 2.40
C TYR A 112 5.48 -34.46 2.34
N LEU A 113 4.40 -33.80 1.91
CA LEU A 113 4.34 -32.38 1.72
C LEU A 113 3.38 -31.73 2.70
N GLU A 114 3.73 -30.57 3.17
CA GLU A 114 2.87 -29.67 3.92
C GLU A 114 2.69 -28.37 3.13
N ILE A 115 1.43 -28.01 2.85
CA ILE A 115 1.06 -26.72 2.29
C ILE A 115 0.67 -25.83 3.46
N SER A 116 1.59 -24.96 3.88
CA SER A 116 1.36 -24.00 4.94
C SER A 116 0.86 -22.70 4.33
N ILE A 117 -0.34 -22.29 4.74
CA ILE A 117 -1.06 -21.13 4.19
C ILE A 117 -1.34 -20.14 5.30
N GLU A 118 -1.07 -18.88 5.03
CA GLU A 118 -1.44 -17.76 5.87
C GLU A 118 -2.52 -16.93 5.17
N GLN A 119 -3.68 -16.82 5.77
CA GLN A 119 -4.79 -16.05 5.22
C GLN A 119 -4.53 -14.55 5.37
N ARG A 120 -5.02 -13.75 4.40
CA ARG A 120 -5.03 -12.30 4.55
C ARG A 120 -6.06 -11.90 5.59
N PRO A 121 -5.73 -10.98 6.50
CA PRO A 121 -6.70 -10.49 7.48
C PRO A 121 -7.84 -9.74 6.78
N LYS A 122 -9.01 -9.72 7.43
CA LYS A 122 -10.19 -8.97 6.98
C LYS A 122 -10.36 -7.70 7.80
N ILE A 123 -10.85 -6.64 7.17
CA ILE A 123 -11.16 -5.38 7.84
C ILE A 123 -12.32 -5.58 8.80
N LYS A 124 -12.08 -5.44 10.11
CA LYS A 124 -13.12 -5.38 11.12
C LYS A 124 -13.82 -4.03 11.11
N ASP A 125 -13.03 -2.97 11.20
CA ASP A 125 -13.52 -1.59 11.14
C ASP A 125 -12.44 -0.64 10.59
N ILE A 126 -12.88 0.57 10.20
CA ILE A 126 -12.02 1.63 9.67
C ILE A 126 -12.13 2.82 10.61
N ILE A 127 -11.00 3.27 11.15
CA ILE A 127 -10.94 4.33 12.16
C ILE A 127 -10.22 5.54 11.56
N TYR A 128 -10.92 6.67 11.55
CA TYR A 128 -10.40 7.92 11.01
C TYR A 128 -9.93 8.85 12.13
N HIS A 129 -8.71 9.36 12.02
CA HIS A 129 -8.11 10.30 12.95
C HIS A 129 -7.83 11.64 12.26
N GLY A 130 -8.09 12.76 12.94
CA GLY A 130 -7.77 14.11 12.46
C GLY A 130 -8.79 14.74 11.51
N VAL A 131 -9.95 14.11 11.30
CA VAL A 131 -11.00 14.59 10.37
C VAL A 131 -12.38 14.69 11.01
N LYS A 132 -13.26 15.48 10.40
CA LYS A 132 -14.65 15.65 10.84
C LYS A 132 -15.56 14.60 10.21
N LYS A 133 -16.69 14.28 10.88
CA LYS A 133 -17.67 13.29 10.38
C LYS A 133 -18.13 13.50 8.93
N GLY A 134 -18.35 14.74 8.51
CA GLY A 134 -18.76 15.02 7.12
C GLY A 134 -17.69 14.70 6.10
N GLU A 135 -16.41 14.82 6.45
CA GLU A 135 -15.30 14.44 5.58
C GLU A 135 -15.14 12.92 5.49
N ILE A 136 -15.45 12.20 6.58
CA ILE A 136 -15.40 10.73 6.60
C ILE A 136 -16.31 10.15 5.52
N THR A 137 -17.55 10.61 5.43
CA THR A 137 -18.51 10.13 4.43
C THR A 137 -17.99 10.34 3.00
N GLU A 138 -17.42 11.53 2.72
CA GLU A 138 -16.83 11.81 1.40
C GLU A 138 -15.60 10.93 1.10
N LEU A 139 -14.81 10.60 2.14
CA LEU A 139 -13.64 9.74 2.00
C LEU A 139 -14.04 8.28 1.79
N GLU A 140 -15.01 7.76 2.54
CA GLU A 140 -15.53 6.38 2.40
C GLU A 140 -15.97 6.08 0.97
N ASP A 141 -16.67 7.02 0.33
CA ASP A 141 -17.11 6.89 -1.06
C ASP A 141 -15.93 6.84 -2.05
N LYS A 142 -14.81 7.50 -1.74
CA LYS A 142 -13.66 7.61 -2.65
C LYS A 142 -12.64 6.48 -2.50
N ILE A 143 -12.37 6.05 -1.27
CA ILE A 143 -11.26 5.12 -0.98
C ILE A 143 -11.62 3.65 -1.22
N GLY A 144 -12.90 3.29 -1.16
CA GLY A 144 -13.36 1.94 -1.48
C GLY A 144 -12.92 0.86 -0.47
N LEU A 145 -12.55 1.24 0.76
CA LEU A 145 -12.32 0.29 1.84
C LEU A 145 -13.69 -0.21 2.36
N ILE A 146 -13.84 -1.52 2.43
CA ILE A 146 -15.11 -2.14 2.84
C ILE A 146 -14.85 -3.06 4.03
N ARG A 147 -15.66 -2.93 5.09
CA ARG A 147 -15.64 -3.85 6.24
C ARG A 147 -15.89 -5.28 5.77
N GLY A 148 -15.12 -6.23 6.31
CA GLY A 148 -15.18 -7.65 5.92
C GLY A 148 -14.37 -8.00 4.67
N SER A 149 -13.86 -7.02 3.90
CA SER A 149 -12.94 -7.29 2.80
C SER A 149 -11.54 -7.60 3.31
N GLN A 150 -10.76 -8.32 2.50
CA GLN A 150 -9.38 -8.65 2.83
C GLN A 150 -8.45 -7.42 2.70
N VAL A 151 -7.50 -7.30 3.62
CA VAL A 151 -6.47 -6.28 3.58
C VAL A 151 -5.29 -6.78 2.75
N THR A 152 -4.84 -5.94 1.83
CA THR A 152 -3.59 -6.13 1.10
C THR A 152 -2.75 -4.85 1.17
N PRO A 153 -1.41 -4.93 1.12
CA PRO A 153 -0.58 -3.72 1.08
C PRO A 153 -1.02 -2.76 -0.02
N ASN A 154 -1.33 -3.27 -1.19
CA ASN A 154 -1.80 -2.47 -2.33
C ASN A 154 -3.09 -1.69 -2.04
N ILE A 155 -4.05 -2.29 -1.29
CA ILE A 155 -5.30 -1.59 -0.91
C ILE A 155 -4.99 -0.44 0.04
N LEU A 156 -4.08 -0.64 1.01
CA LEU A 156 -3.69 0.41 1.96
C LEU A 156 -2.98 1.56 1.25
N ASP A 157 -1.97 1.26 0.42
CA ASP A 157 -1.22 2.25 -0.37
C ASP A 157 -2.14 3.04 -1.30
N ARG A 158 -3.06 2.33 -1.98
CA ARG A 158 -4.05 2.96 -2.86
C ARG A 158 -4.98 3.89 -2.09
N SER A 159 -5.41 3.49 -0.89
CA SER A 159 -6.26 4.33 -0.04
C SER A 159 -5.53 5.60 0.36
N GLU A 160 -4.24 5.52 0.73
CA GLU A 160 -3.42 6.68 1.03
C GLU A 160 -3.32 7.65 -0.17
N ILE A 161 -3.06 7.12 -1.36
CA ILE A 161 -2.98 7.91 -2.61
C ILE A 161 -4.32 8.62 -2.89
N LEU A 162 -5.45 7.92 -2.74
CA LEU A 162 -6.78 8.49 -2.98
C LEU A 162 -7.14 9.57 -1.97
N ILE A 163 -6.80 9.38 -0.68
CA ILE A 163 -7.00 10.39 0.36
C ILE A 163 -6.12 11.61 0.10
N ARG A 164 -4.85 11.42 -0.27
CA ARG A 164 -3.92 12.49 -0.63
C ARG A 164 -4.47 13.32 -1.79
N ARG A 165 -4.93 12.66 -2.86
CA ARG A 165 -5.57 13.33 -4.00
C ARG A 165 -6.78 14.15 -3.58
N TYR A 166 -7.67 13.58 -2.76
CA TYR A 166 -8.84 14.28 -2.24
C TYR A 166 -8.48 15.58 -1.50
N TYR A 167 -7.41 15.57 -0.70
CA TYR A 167 -6.97 16.77 0.01
C TYR A 167 -6.23 17.76 -0.90
N ASN A 168 -5.47 17.30 -1.88
CA ASN A 168 -4.85 18.16 -2.89
C ASN A 168 -5.92 18.92 -3.70
N GLU A 169 -6.99 18.23 -4.16
CA GLU A 169 -8.16 18.88 -4.82
C GLU A 169 -8.81 19.96 -3.94
N LYS A 170 -8.63 19.88 -2.64
CA LYS A 170 -9.12 20.89 -1.67
C LYS A 170 -8.07 21.93 -1.31
N GLY A 171 -6.85 21.88 -1.88
CA GLY A 171 -5.74 22.80 -1.69
C GLY A 171 -4.88 22.52 -0.46
N TYR A 172 -4.88 21.30 0.05
CA TYR A 172 -4.04 20.83 1.15
C TYR A 172 -2.87 19.99 0.63
N ASP A 173 -1.98 20.58 -0.15
CA ASP A 173 -0.90 19.83 -0.84
C ASP A 173 0.12 19.23 0.12
N ASN A 174 0.25 19.82 1.32
CA ASN A 174 1.15 19.35 2.38
C ASN A 174 0.47 18.39 3.37
N ALA A 175 -0.70 17.84 3.04
CA ALA A 175 -1.38 16.89 3.91
C ALA A 175 -0.55 15.63 4.13
N GLU A 176 -0.35 15.27 5.38
CA GLU A 176 0.29 14.02 5.78
C GLU A 176 -0.77 12.96 6.04
N ILE A 177 -0.73 11.89 5.27
CA ILE A 177 -1.64 10.77 5.37
C ILE A 177 -0.84 9.51 5.68
N ARG A 178 -1.34 8.70 6.61
CA ARG A 178 -0.82 7.36 6.91
C ARG A 178 -1.98 6.41 7.07
N VAL A 179 -1.92 5.30 6.36
CA VAL A 179 -2.89 4.22 6.44
C VAL A 179 -2.17 2.97 6.92
N GLN A 180 -2.60 2.42 8.04
CA GLN A 180 -1.95 1.24 8.62
C GLN A 180 -3.00 0.29 9.18
N GLN A 181 -2.65 -1.00 9.22
CA GLN A 181 -3.47 -2.02 9.87
C GLN A 181 -2.98 -2.27 11.30
N GLN A 182 -3.93 -2.54 12.19
CA GLN A 182 -3.69 -2.99 13.55
C GLN A 182 -4.44 -4.29 13.79
N GLU A 183 -3.75 -5.32 14.25
CA GLU A 183 -4.35 -6.62 14.55
C GLU A 183 -5.35 -6.51 15.71
N GLU A 184 -6.45 -7.23 15.61
CA GLU A 184 -7.38 -7.43 16.73
C GLU A 184 -6.79 -8.44 17.71
N VAL A 185 -6.72 -8.07 18.98
CA VAL A 185 -6.09 -8.90 20.02
C VAL A 185 -6.92 -10.15 20.34
N ASP A 186 -8.25 -10.05 20.22
CA ASP A 186 -9.17 -11.11 20.67
C ASP A 186 -9.71 -12.00 19.53
N GLN A 187 -9.40 -11.68 18.27
CA GLN A 187 -9.93 -12.40 17.10
C GLN A 187 -8.89 -12.49 15.98
N ASP A 188 -8.32 -13.68 15.80
CA ASP A 188 -7.38 -13.95 14.73
C ASP A 188 -8.00 -13.67 13.33
N GLY A 189 -7.18 -13.11 12.45
CA GLY A 189 -7.57 -12.84 11.07
C GLY A 189 -8.47 -11.61 10.88
N LEU A 190 -8.69 -10.78 11.92
CA LEU A 190 -9.35 -9.48 11.83
C LEU A 190 -8.38 -8.35 12.15
N VAL A 191 -8.53 -7.23 11.41
CA VAL A 191 -7.71 -6.03 11.64
C VAL A 191 -8.58 -4.78 11.61
N TYR A 192 -8.17 -3.79 12.37
CA TYR A 192 -8.59 -2.40 12.18
C TYR A 192 -7.70 -1.75 11.13
N VAL A 193 -8.29 -0.86 10.33
CA VAL A 193 -7.54 0.02 9.45
C VAL A 193 -7.61 1.43 10.02
N ASP A 194 -6.48 1.90 10.56
CA ASP A 194 -6.32 3.25 11.09
C ASP A 194 -5.85 4.19 9.99
N ILE A 195 -6.59 5.28 9.79
CA ILE A 195 -6.31 6.33 8.80
C ILE A 195 -6.01 7.61 9.55
N PHE A 196 -4.74 7.99 9.61
CA PHE A 196 -4.28 9.23 10.24
C PHE A 196 -4.14 10.32 9.18
N ILE A 197 -4.78 11.44 9.40
CA ILE A 197 -4.82 12.57 8.47
C ILE A 197 -4.48 13.85 9.22
N ASP A 198 -3.33 14.44 8.88
CA ASP A 198 -2.98 15.80 9.26
C ASP A 198 -3.00 16.67 8.00
N LYS A 199 -4.04 17.46 7.86
CA LYS A 199 -4.27 18.26 6.64
C LYS A 199 -3.28 19.41 6.48
N LYS A 200 -2.62 19.82 7.58
CA LYS A 200 -1.85 21.07 7.60
C LYS A 200 -2.69 22.27 7.17
N GLU A 201 -2.04 23.33 6.73
CA GLU A 201 -2.72 24.52 6.18
C GLU A 201 -2.88 24.40 4.66
N ARG A 202 -3.88 25.09 4.12
CA ARG A 202 -4.05 25.21 2.69
C ARG A 202 -2.93 26.05 2.08
N VAL A 203 -2.37 25.59 0.98
CA VAL A 203 -1.45 26.39 0.17
C VAL A 203 -2.20 27.52 -0.50
N LYS A 204 -1.63 28.73 -0.48
CA LYS A 204 -2.23 29.96 -1.03
C LYS A 204 -1.36 30.51 -2.14
N VAL A 205 -1.97 31.20 -3.11
CA VAL A 205 -1.22 31.91 -4.15
C VAL A 205 -0.77 33.26 -3.58
N ASN A 206 0.55 33.49 -3.52
CA ASN A 206 1.14 34.75 -3.13
C ASN A 206 1.17 35.76 -4.30
N SER A 207 1.73 35.34 -5.43
CA SER A 207 1.83 36.17 -6.63
C SER A 207 1.67 35.38 -7.92
N ILE A 208 1.21 36.04 -8.98
CA ILE A 208 1.16 35.52 -10.35
C ILE A 208 1.91 36.52 -11.23
N VAL A 209 3.01 36.05 -11.81
CA VAL A 209 3.87 36.85 -12.71
C VAL A 209 3.61 36.37 -14.13
N LEU A 210 3.12 37.27 -14.99
CA LEU A 210 2.87 37.03 -16.40
C LEU A 210 3.98 37.66 -17.24
N GLN A 211 4.45 36.96 -18.26
CA GLN A 211 5.48 37.43 -19.19
C GLN A 211 5.06 37.13 -20.65
N GLY A 212 5.52 37.96 -21.58
CA GLY A 212 5.21 37.80 -23.01
C GLY A 212 3.87 38.35 -23.46
N ASN A 213 3.03 38.81 -22.55
CA ASN A 213 1.68 39.31 -22.79
C ASN A 213 1.66 40.82 -23.14
N SER A 214 2.27 41.20 -24.26
CA SER A 214 2.39 42.61 -24.69
C SER A 214 1.09 43.23 -25.17
N ALA A 215 0.21 42.46 -25.77
CA ALA A 215 -1.05 42.90 -26.33
C ALA A 215 -2.23 42.86 -25.35
N VAL A 216 -2.12 42.03 -24.31
CA VAL A 216 -3.18 41.86 -23.30
C VAL A 216 -2.57 42.10 -21.90
N ASP A 217 -3.17 43.02 -21.14
CA ASP A 217 -2.64 43.40 -19.85
C ASP A 217 -2.82 42.28 -18.79
N ASP A 218 -1.95 42.25 -17.78
CA ASP A 218 -1.96 41.31 -16.67
C ASP A 218 -3.31 41.25 -15.97
N LYS A 219 -3.94 42.40 -15.79
CA LYS A 219 -5.21 42.50 -15.06
C LYS A 219 -6.34 41.75 -15.78
N MET A 220 -6.33 41.79 -17.12
CA MET A 220 -7.32 41.06 -17.92
C MET A 220 -7.06 39.55 -17.85
N LEU A 221 -5.82 39.11 -17.97
CA LEU A 221 -5.44 37.71 -17.88
C LEU A 221 -5.69 37.15 -16.47
N LYS A 222 -5.28 37.83 -15.43
CA LYS A 222 -5.56 37.45 -14.03
C LYS A 222 -7.07 37.41 -13.71
N LYS A 223 -7.90 38.20 -14.43
CA LYS A 223 -9.37 38.19 -14.27
C LYS A 223 -10.01 36.93 -14.82
N VAL A 224 -9.47 36.34 -15.90
CA VAL A 224 -9.99 35.09 -16.48
C VAL A 224 -9.50 33.85 -15.73
N MET A 225 -8.45 33.95 -14.94
CA MET A 225 -8.05 32.95 -13.97
C MET A 225 -9.03 32.94 -12.80
N LYS A 226 -10.15 32.21 -12.94
CA LYS A 226 -11.28 32.29 -12.00
C LYS A 226 -11.00 31.60 -10.66
N LYS A 227 -10.13 30.63 -10.66
CA LYS A 227 -9.86 29.74 -9.52
C LYS A 227 -8.52 30.06 -8.85
N THR A 228 -7.51 30.40 -9.63
CA THR A 228 -6.16 30.74 -9.18
C THR A 228 -6.06 32.25 -8.99
N ASN A 229 -6.12 32.73 -7.76
CA ASN A 229 -6.13 34.17 -7.45
C ASN A 229 -5.07 34.52 -6.42
N GLU A 230 -4.40 35.67 -6.65
CA GLU A 230 -3.42 36.23 -5.71
C GLU A 230 -4.04 36.66 -4.38
N LYS A 231 -3.22 36.64 -3.34
CA LYS A 231 -3.57 37.21 -2.03
C LYS A 231 -3.66 38.75 -2.13
N ARG A 232 -4.87 39.32 -2.07
CA ARG A 232 -5.07 40.76 -2.01
C ARG A 232 -5.25 41.26 -0.57
N TYR A 233 -4.58 42.33 -0.20
CA TYR A 233 -4.55 42.87 1.16
C TYR A 233 -5.84 43.56 1.64
N PHE A 234 -6.75 43.94 0.71
CA PHE A 234 -7.98 44.67 1.02
C PHE A 234 -9.17 44.10 0.24
N ASN A 235 -10.23 43.66 0.91
CA ASN A 235 -11.57 43.30 0.40
C ASN A 235 -11.85 41.87 -0.04
N ASP A 236 -11.00 40.85 0.18
CA ASP A 236 -11.27 39.51 -0.31
C ASP A 236 -11.62 38.48 0.79
N PHE A 237 -12.55 38.87 1.69
CA PHE A 237 -13.02 37.91 2.72
C PHE A 237 -13.79 36.71 2.15
N LEU A 238 -14.24 36.77 0.87
CA LEU A 238 -15.12 35.77 0.23
C LEU A 238 -14.45 34.95 -0.88
N ARG A 239 -13.22 35.27 -1.33
CA ARG A 239 -12.54 34.50 -2.38
C ARG A 239 -11.52 33.55 -1.78
N THR A 240 -11.67 32.28 -2.11
CA THR A 240 -10.72 31.22 -1.74
C THR A 240 -9.41 31.45 -2.47
N LYS A 241 -8.35 31.77 -1.73
CA LYS A 241 -6.98 32.00 -2.26
C LYS A 241 -6.16 30.73 -2.25
N LYS A 242 -6.82 29.56 -2.27
CA LYS A 242 -6.15 28.28 -2.28
C LYS A 242 -5.51 28.04 -3.65
N PHE A 243 -4.35 27.44 -3.65
CA PHE A 243 -3.75 26.87 -4.83
C PHE A 243 -4.27 25.43 -5.01
N VAL A 244 -4.68 25.07 -6.19
CA VAL A 244 -5.03 23.71 -6.62
C VAL A 244 -4.52 23.55 -8.04
N GLU A 245 -3.64 22.56 -8.26
CA GLU A 245 -2.95 22.38 -9.53
C GLU A 245 -3.92 22.15 -10.69
N ASP A 246 -4.92 21.28 -10.52
CA ASP A 246 -5.95 21.03 -11.55
C ASP A 246 -6.77 22.29 -11.87
N GLU A 247 -7.05 23.14 -10.86
CA GLU A 247 -7.74 24.42 -11.08
C GLU A 247 -6.85 25.42 -11.84
N PHE A 248 -5.53 25.37 -11.60
CA PHE A 248 -4.56 26.20 -12.33
C PHE A 248 -4.42 25.76 -13.79
N GLU A 249 -4.40 24.46 -14.07
CA GLU A 249 -4.42 23.95 -15.45
C GLU A 249 -5.64 24.47 -16.23
N ASN A 250 -6.84 24.41 -15.64
CA ASN A 250 -8.04 24.98 -16.25
C ASN A 250 -7.95 26.50 -16.44
N ASP A 251 -7.29 27.22 -15.52
CA ASP A 251 -7.09 28.66 -15.66
C ASP A 251 -6.08 29.01 -16.75
N LYS A 252 -5.10 28.17 -17.05
CA LYS A 252 -4.21 28.31 -18.21
C LYS A 252 -5.01 28.20 -19.52
N GLU A 253 -5.94 27.24 -19.61
CA GLU A 253 -6.86 27.14 -20.75
C GLU A 253 -7.74 28.40 -20.90
N ASN A 254 -8.23 28.96 -19.81
CA ASN A 254 -9.02 30.20 -19.82
C ASN A 254 -8.21 31.39 -20.37
N ILE A 255 -6.90 31.45 -20.09
CA ILE A 255 -6.01 32.46 -20.67
C ILE A 255 -5.94 32.30 -22.19
N ILE A 256 -5.67 31.10 -22.68
CA ILE A 256 -5.58 30.84 -24.12
C ILE A 256 -6.91 31.12 -24.82
N ASN A 257 -8.04 30.71 -24.24
CA ASN A 257 -9.37 31.03 -24.73
C ASN A 257 -9.58 32.55 -24.83
N LYS A 258 -9.08 33.32 -23.87
CA LYS A 258 -9.15 34.76 -23.90
C LYS A 258 -8.36 35.37 -25.05
N TYR A 259 -7.17 34.87 -25.35
CA TYR A 259 -6.39 35.27 -26.52
C TYR A 259 -7.12 34.96 -27.83
N ASN A 260 -7.70 33.76 -27.91
CA ASN A 260 -8.51 33.34 -29.08
C ASN A 260 -9.71 34.28 -29.33
N GLU A 261 -10.43 34.68 -28.25
CA GLU A 261 -11.53 35.65 -28.34
C GLU A 261 -11.08 37.00 -28.86
N LEU A 262 -9.85 37.42 -28.54
CA LEU A 262 -9.29 38.71 -28.99
C LEU A 262 -8.67 38.64 -30.40
N GLY A 263 -8.67 37.47 -31.04
CA GLY A 263 -8.17 37.22 -32.36
C GLY A 263 -6.74 36.68 -32.43
N TYR A 264 -6.11 36.36 -31.31
CA TYR A 264 -4.77 35.77 -31.27
C TYR A 264 -4.91 34.25 -31.26
N ARG A 265 -5.07 33.65 -32.43
CA ARG A 265 -5.40 32.23 -32.58
C ARG A 265 -4.22 31.28 -32.34
N ASP A 266 -3.01 31.78 -32.50
CA ASP A 266 -1.77 31.01 -32.32
C ASP A 266 -1.18 31.19 -30.90
N ALA A 267 -1.90 31.84 -29.99
CA ALA A 267 -1.42 32.07 -28.63
C ALA A 267 -1.28 30.74 -27.88
N TYR A 268 -0.17 30.59 -27.19
CA TYR A 268 0.09 29.42 -26.34
C TYR A 268 0.95 29.77 -25.13
N ILE A 269 0.94 28.89 -24.13
CA ILE A 269 1.81 29.01 -22.97
C ILE A 269 3.14 28.35 -23.29
N VAL A 270 4.21 29.16 -23.25
CA VAL A 270 5.59 28.72 -23.52
C VAL A 270 6.14 27.93 -22.37
N SER A 271 5.91 28.41 -21.15
CA SER A 271 6.35 27.76 -19.92
C SER A 271 5.53 28.25 -18.73
N ASP A 272 5.40 27.39 -17.74
CA ASP A 272 4.91 27.72 -16.42
C ASP A 272 5.82 27.13 -15.36
N SER A 273 5.90 27.78 -14.22
CA SER A 273 6.58 27.28 -13.05
C SER A 273 5.95 27.77 -11.76
N ILE A 274 6.03 26.92 -10.74
CA ILE A 274 5.46 27.17 -9.42
C ILE A 274 6.58 27.11 -8.39
N ALA A 275 6.85 28.21 -7.75
CA ALA A 275 7.84 28.30 -6.67
C ALA A 275 7.12 28.20 -5.32
N HIS A 276 7.42 27.15 -4.54
CA HIS A 276 6.84 26.94 -3.23
C HIS A 276 7.64 27.68 -2.16
N ASN A 277 6.96 28.53 -1.37
CA ASN A 277 7.51 29.10 -0.16
C ASN A 277 6.98 28.29 1.05
N GLN A 278 7.88 27.51 1.63
CA GLN A 278 7.53 26.62 2.76
C GLN A 278 7.29 27.41 4.07
N GLU A 279 7.93 28.57 4.24
CA GLU A 279 7.79 29.38 5.46
C GLU A 279 6.37 29.93 5.60
N ASP A 280 5.80 30.46 4.50
CA ASP A 280 4.49 31.09 4.47
C ASP A 280 3.37 30.17 3.96
N ASN A 281 3.70 28.95 3.57
CA ASN A 281 2.81 28.00 2.91
C ASN A 281 2.08 28.62 1.71
N THR A 282 2.87 29.27 0.83
CA THR A 282 2.37 29.97 -0.37
C THR A 282 3.12 29.52 -1.62
N VAL A 283 2.55 29.85 -2.77
CA VAL A 283 3.19 29.65 -4.09
C VAL A 283 3.26 30.94 -4.86
N ASP A 284 4.36 31.15 -5.57
CA ASP A 284 4.51 32.13 -6.62
C ASP A 284 4.46 31.44 -7.97
N ILE A 285 3.58 31.93 -8.85
CA ILE A 285 3.31 31.35 -10.16
C ILE A 285 3.94 32.24 -11.21
N TYR A 286 4.76 31.66 -12.08
CA TYR A 286 5.36 32.32 -13.24
C TYR A 286 4.81 31.70 -14.49
N LEU A 287 4.32 32.52 -15.43
CA LEU A 287 3.65 32.07 -16.64
C LEU A 287 4.12 32.89 -17.82
N THR A 288 4.72 32.24 -18.81
CA THR A 288 5.20 32.88 -20.04
C THR A 288 4.29 32.53 -21.19
N VAL A 289 3.76 33.54 -21.89
CA VAL A 289 2.85 33.38 -23.02
C VAL A 289 3.53 33.89 -24.29
N ASP A 290 3.32 33.16 -25.39
CA ASP A 290 3.54 33.68 -26.75
C ASP A 290 2.15 34.00 -27.34
N GLU A 291 1.93 35.26 -27.62
CA GLU A 291 0.63 35.75 -28.13
C GLU A 291 0.39 35.40 -29.61
N GLY A 292 1.47 35.12 -30.37
CA GLY A 292 1.42 34.92 -31.82
C GLY A 292 0.89 36.16 -32.57
N ASN A 293 0.36 35.93 -33.73
CA ASN A 293 -0.20 37.01 -34.58
C ASN A 293 -1.67 37.21 -34.36
N LYS A 294 -2.11 38.48 -34.44
CA LYS A 294 -3.54 38.79 -34.44
C LYS A 294 -4.18 38.59 -35.81
N TYR A 295 -5.21 37.80 -35.86
CA TYR A 295 -5.97 37.51 -37.08
C TYR A 295 -7.23 38.38 -37.20
N TYR A 296 -7.52 38.84 -38.38
CA TYR A 296 -8.70 39.63 -38.70
C TYR A 296 -9.50 38.93 -39.80
N LEU A 297 -10.81 38.80 -39.61
CA LEU A 297 -11.73 38.40 -40.70
C LEU A 297 -11.92 39.57 -41.65
N ARG A 298 -11.53 39.37 -42.93
CA ARG A 298 -11.65 40.41 -43.95
C ARG A 298 -13.00 40.35 -44.69
N ASN A 299 -13.41 39.17 -45.14
CA ASN A 299 -14.65 38.97 -45.90
C ASN A 299 -15.30 37.65 -45.48
N ILE A 300 -16.64 37.65 -45.37
CA ILE A 300 -17.45 36.45 -45.20
C ILE A 300 -18.39 36.37 -46.40
N ASN A 301 -18.15 35.41 -47.31
CA ASN A 301 -19.04 35.13 -48.43
C ASN A 301 -19.97 33.98 -48.05
N TRP A 302 -21.27 34.26 -48.06
CA TRP A 302 -22.30 33.24 -47.87
C TRP A 302 -22.63 32.66 -49.24
N VAL A 303 -22.42 31.37 -49.44
CA VAL A 303 -22.84 30.61 -50.63
C VAL A 303 -24.02 29.77 -50.18
N GLY A 304 -25.24 30.13 -50.68
CA GLY A 304 -26.49 29.41 -50.45
C GLY A 304 -26.83 28.49 -51.59
#